data_88b2a2fde664ed9de4ed83013d248cda
#
_entry.id   88b2a2fde664ed9de4ed83013d248cda
#
_cell.length_a   1.000
_cell.length_b   1.000
_cell.length_c   1.000
_cell.angle_alpha   90.00
_cell.angle_beta   90.00
_cell.angle_gamma   90.00
#
_symmetry.space_group_name_H-M   'P 1'
#
loop_
_entity.id
_entity.type
_entity.pdbx_description
1 polymer ?
#
loop_
_entity_poly.entity_id
_entity_poly.type
_entity_poly.pdbx_seq_one_letter_code
_entity_poly.pdbx_strand_id
1 'polypeptide(L)'
;MTFLKISLTLLAVFYISISTGFARDFASMDPALTAAKLQGSGRLTWWGFHIYDASFYRSGNLSSSEFALDMRYHKSFTGISIANRSAEEMKRIGVSDIQAALWGRELASFLPDVESGQTLTAIYVPKQGTTFYYEGKRIALIPGADFSKAFFGIWFDPKTSAPKLRAELLGQSCPPPLFNEAC
;
A
#
# COMPACT_ATOMS: atom_id res chain seq x y z
N MET A 1 -53.55 -28.69 44.77
CA MET A 1 -53.33 -28.28 43.35
C MET A 1 -52.21 -27.28 43.32
N THR A 2 -50.99 -27.78 43.06
CA THR A 2 -49.76 -26.97 43.14
C THR A 2 -49.27 -26.67 41.69
N PHE A 3 -49.36 -25.40 41.27
CA PHE A 3 -48.90 -24.98 39.93
C PHE A 3 -47.39 -24.79 39.95
N LEU A 4 -46.67 -25.67 39.22
CA LEU A 4 -45.24 -25.58 38.95
C LEU A 4 -44.96 -24.52 37.88
N LYS A 5 -44.35 -23.39 38.23
CA LYS A 5 -43.91 -22.38 37.27
C LYS A 5 -42.58 -22.79 36.72
N ILE A 6 -42.56 -23.21 35.43
CA ILE A 6 -41.32 -23.43 34.66
C ILE A 6 -40.86 -22.08 34.14
N SER A 7 -39.73 -21.59 34.68
CA SER A 7 -39.07 -20.36 34.19
C SER A 7 -38.12 -20.76 33.06
N LEU A 8 -38.45 -20.38 31.84
CA LEU A 8 -37.62 -20.62 30.64
C LEU A 8 -36.60 -19.50 30.51
N THR A 9 -35.37 -19.75 30.94
CA THR A 9 -34.26 -18.82 30.82
C THR A 9 -33.71 -18.92 29.38
N LEU A 10 -33.98 -17.88 28.53
CA LEU A 10 -33.45 -17.78 27.19
C LEU A 10 -31.97 -17.37 27.29
N LEU A 11 -31.06 -18.30 27.01
CA LEU A 11 -29.62 -18.00 26.89
C LEU A 11 -29.37 -17.40 25.51
N ALA A 12 -29.22 -16.09 25.43
CA ALA A 12 -28.81 -15.40 24.20
C ALA A 12 -27.30 -15.65 23.95
N VAL A 13 -27.00 -16.55 23.03
CA VAL A 13 -25.62 -16.79 22.58
C VAL A 13 -25.25 -15.64 21.62
N PHE A 14 -24.42 -14.72 22.09
CA PHE A 14 -23.84 -13.65 21.28
C PHE A 14 -22.72 -14.25 20.43
N TYR A 15 -22.98 -14.49 19.14
CA TYR A 15 -21.94 -14.82 18.18
C TYR A 15 -21.12 -13.57 17.88
N ILE A 16 -19.95 -13.46 18.52
CA ILE A 16 -18.92 -12.48 18.14
C ILE A 16 -18.30 -13.00 16.85
N SER A 17 -18.72 -12.45 15.72
CA SER A 17 -18.04 -12.65 14.45
C SER A 17 -16.69 -11.97 14.51
N ILE A 18 -15.63 -12.73 14.83
CA ILE A 18 -14.25 -12.28 14.71
C ILE A 18 -13.99 -12.20 13.20
N SER A 19 -14.06 -11.00 12.64
CA SER A 19 -13.56 -10.73 11.30
C SER A 19 -12.05 -10.96 11.35
N THR A 20 -11.59 -12.12 10.91
CA THR A 20 -10.17 -12.36 10.64
C THR A 20 -9.80 -11.47 9.46
N GLY A 21 -9.34 -10.25 9.75
CA GLY A 21 -8.65 -9.45 8.75
C GLY A 21 -7.50 -10.30 8.22
N PHE A 22 -7.54 -10.66 6.95
CA PHE A 22 -6.42 -11.30 6.28
C PHE A 22 -5.24 -10.34 6.33
N ALA A 23 -4.41 -10.47 7.37
CA ALA A 23 -3.10 -9.83 7.38
C ALA A 23 -2.33 -10.40 6.18
N ARG A 24 -1.95 -9.53 5.23
CA ARG A 24 -1.18 -9.99 4.08
C ARG A 24 0.16 -10.52 4.57
N ASP A 25 0.49 -11.75 4.21
CA ASP A 25 1.75 -12.38 4.57
C ASP A 25 2.88 -11.88 3.66
N PHE A 26 3.49 -10.75 4.04
CA PHE A 26 4.64 -10.20 3.33
C PHE A 26 5.89 -11.05 3.47
N ALA A 27 6.01 -11.86 4.51
CA ALA A 27 7.17 -12.73 4.70
C ALA A 27 7.24 -13.82 3.62
N SER A 28 6.10 -14.27 3.09
CA SER A 28 6.04 -15.19 1.95
C SER A 28 6.39 -14.50 0.63
N MET A 29 6.18 -13.18 0.52
CA MET A 29 6.49 -12.39 -0.67
C MET A 29 7.95 -11.95 -0.68
N ASP A 30 8.42 -11.37 0.45
CA ASP A 30 9.78 -10.88 0.61
C ASP A 30 10.24 -11.07 2.06
N PRO A 31 11.30 -11.89 2.29
CA PRO A 31 11.81 -12.15 3.64
C PRO A 31 12.32 -10.89 4.36
N ALA A 32 12.62 -9.80 3.64
CA ALA A 32 13.02 -8.53 4.25
C ALA A 32 11.87 -7.87 5.04
N LEU A 33 10.61 -8.21 4.74
CA LEU A 33 9.43 -7.71 5.45
C LEU A 33 8.86 -8.69 6.48
N THR A 34 9.73 -9.44 7.15
CA THR A 34 9.31 -10.31 8.26
C THR A 34 8.62 -9.49 9.35
N ALA A 35 7.48 -9.99 9.85
CA ALA A 35 6.66 -9.34 10.88
C ALA A 35 6.23 -7.90 10.52
N ALA A 36 5.93 -7.64 9.24
CA ALA A 36 5.44 -6.34 8.80
C ALA A 36 4.18 -5.91 9.58
N LYS A 37 4.17 -4.64 10.00
CA LYS A 37 3.05 -4.04 10.74
C LYS A 37 2.38 -2.97 9.89
N LEU A 38 1.06 -2.99 9.86
CA LEU A 38 0.28 -1.92 9.24
C LEU A 38 0.54 -0.60 9.98
N GLN A 39 1.04 0.40 9.27
CA GLN A 39 1.26 1.75 9.76
C GLN A 39 0.00 2.60 9.56
N GLY A 40 -0.62 2.50 8.39
CA GLY A 40 -1.83 3.19 8.06
C GLY A 40 -2.43 2.71 6.75
N SER A 41 -3.69 3.05 6.52
CA SER A 41 -4.39 2.73 5.28
C SER A 41 -5.37 3.83 4.93
N GLY A 42 -5.63 3.99 3.65
CA GLY A 42 -6.55 5.01 3.17
C GLY A 42 -7.04 4.70 1.77
N ARG A 43 -7.92 5.58 1.29
CA ARG A 43 -8.60 5.43 0.00
C ARG A 43 -8.23 6.55 -0.95
N LEU A 44 -7.85 6.20 -2.17
CA LEU A 44 -7.81 7.16 -3.26
C LEU A 44 -9.16 7.23 -3.95
N THR A 45 -9.75 8.44 -3.95
CA THR A 45 -10.92 8.77 -4.76
C THR A 45 -10.54 9.83 -5.79
N TRP A 46 -11.08 9.69 -7.01
CA TRP A 46 -10.88 10.64 -8.09
C TRP A 46 -12.23 10.95 -8.74
N TRP A 47 -12.65 12.21 -8.75
CA TRP A 47 -13.96 12.65 -9.25
C TRP A 47 -15.14 11.86 -8.64
N GLY A 48 -15.05 11.54 -7.34
CA GLY A 48 -16.05 10.73 -6.64
C GLY A 48 -15.95 9.22 -6.87
N PHE A 49 -15.08 8.75 -7.78
CA PHE A 49 -14.86 7.33 -8.00
C PHE A 49 -13.80 6.79 -7.05
N HIS A 50 -14.07 5.64 -6.45
CA HIS A 50 -13.11 4.87 -5.69
C HIS A 50 -12.12 4.19 -6.65
N ILE A 51 -10.84 4.58 -6.58
CA ILE A 51 -9.79 4.09 -7.48
C ILE A 51 -9.12 2.86 -6.86
N TYR A 52 -8.54 3.03 -5.67
CA TYR A 52 -7.95 1.94 -4.89
C TYR A 52 -7.96 2.23 -3.40
N ASP A 53 -7.86 1.19 -2.58
CA ASP A 53 -7.42 1.25 -1.20
C ASP A 53 -5.92 1.01 -1.16
N ALA A 54 -5.21 1.84 -0.40
CA ALA A 54 -3.77 1.70 -0.16
C ALA A 54 -3.52 1.37 1.30
N SER A 55 -2.55 0.49 1.56
CA SER A 55 -2.11 0.09 2.89
C SER A 55 -0.59 0.18 2.97
N PHE A 56 -0.09 0.88 3.97
CA PHE A 56 1.33 1.07 4.21
C PHE A 56 1.79 0.22 5.37
N TYR A 57 2.80 -0.61 5.12
CA TYR A 57 3.37 -1.52 6.11
C TYR A 57 4.83 -1.23 6.33
N ARG A 58 5.28 -1.31 7.56
CA ARG A 58 6.70 -1.20 7.92
C ARG A 58 7.18 -2.50 8.53
N SER A 59 8.47 -2.78 8.37
CA SER A 59 9.11 -3.89 9.09
C SER A 59 8.83 -3.78 10.59
N GLY A 60 8.58 -4.92 11.24
CA GLY A 60 8.41 -4.99 12.69
C GLY A 60 9.69 -4.73 13.47
N ASN A 61 10.85 -4.74 12.79
CA ASN A 61 12.13 -4.36 13.37
C ASN A 61 12.32 -2.84 13.29
N LEU A 62 12.39 -2.17 14.44
CA LEU A 62 12.53 -0.71 14.54
C LEU A 62 13.83 -0.16 13.93
N SER A 63 14.86 -0.99 13.79
CA SER A 63 16.14 -0.63 13.16
C SER A 63 16.11 -0.81 11.64
N SER A 64 15.02 -1.29 11.09
CA SER A 64 14.84 -1.64 9.70
C SER A 64 14.13 -0.52 8.95
N SER A 65 14.59 -0.23 7.75
CA SER A 65 14.01 0.79 6.87
C SER A 65 13.17 0.18 5.74
N GLU A 66 12.95 -1.14 5.77
CA GLU A 66 12.09 -1.83 4.79
C GLU A 66 10.63 -1.50 5.03
N PHE A 67 9.92 -1.34 3.93
CA PHE A 67 8.48 -1.09 3.97
C PHE A 67 7.79 -1.57 2.69
N ALA A 68 6.47 -1.71 2.74
CA ALA A 68 5.62 -2.03 1.61
C ALA A 68 4.46 -1.07 1.48
N LEU A 69 4.10 -0.79 0.25
CA LEU A 69 2.84 -0.14 -0.13
C LEU A 69 2.03 -1.13 -0.96
N ASP A 70 0.85 -1.46 -0.47
CA ASP A 70 -0.08 -2.41 -1.08
C ASP A 70 -1.30 -1.65 -1.59
N MET A 71 -1.64 -1.82 -2.87
CA MET A 71 -2.71 -1.09 -3.53
C MET A 71 -3.71 -2.07 -4.12
N ARG A 72 -4.92 -2.12 -3.53
CA ARG A 72 -6.03 -2.92 -4.05
C ARG A 72 -6.94 -2.06 -4.90
N TYR A 73 -6.99 -2.34 -6.18
CA TYR A 73 -7.76 -1.58 -7.15
C TYR A 73 -9.26 -1.86 -7.08
N HIS A 74 -10.08 -0.83 -7.30
CA HIS A 74 -11.54 -0.93 -7.40
C HIS A 74 -12.05 -0.57 -8.80
N LYS A 75 -11.14 -0.27 -9.72
CA LYS A 75 -11.38 0.01 -11.14
C LYS A 75 -10.30 -0.66 -11.96
N SER A 76 -10.63 -0.97 -13.22
CA SER A 76 -9.66 -1.51 -14.18
C SER A 76 -8.81 -0.41 -14.77
N PHE A 77 -7.50 -0.67 -14.90
CA PHE A 77 -6.53 0.24 -15.52
C PHE A 77 -5.53 -0.59 -16.32
N THR A 78 -5.07 -0.03 -17.45
CA THR A 78 -3.94 -0.64 -18.15
C THR A 78 -2.63 -0.34 -17.41
N GLY A 79 -1.67 -1.27 -17.47
CA GLY A 79 -0.33 -1.08 -16.91
C GLY A 79 0.34 0.19 -17.44
N ILE A 80 0.14 0.49 -18.74
CA ILE A 80 0.62 1.71 -19.36
C ILE A 80 0.00 2.96 -18.73
N SER A 81 -1.31 2.96 -18.43
CA SER A 81 -1.97 4.11 -17.79
C SER A 81 -1.48 4.33 -16.36
N ILE A 82 -1.22 3.26 -15.61
CA ILE A 82 -0.63 3.32 -14.27
C ILE A 82 0.79 3.91 -14.34
N ALA A 83 1.62 3.42 -15.27
CA ALA A 83 2.99 3.91 -15.47
C ALA A 83 3.02 5.39 -15.85
N ASN A 84 2.17 5.83 -16.78
CA ASN A 84 2.07 7.22 -17.21
C ASN A 84 1.65 8.12 -16.04
N ARG A 85 0.64 7.69 -15.27
CA ARG A 85 0.22 8.44 -14.08
C ARG A 85 1.33 8.52 -13.05
N SER A 86 2.09 7.44 -12.83
CA SER A 86 3.23 7.45 -11.92
C SER A 86 4.30 8.46 -12.35
N ALA A 87 4.61 8.54 -13.66
CA ALA A 87 5.55 9.53 -14.19
C ALA A 87 5.06 10.98 -13.97
N GLU A 88 3.77 11.25 -14.18
CA GLU A 88 3.17 12.57 -13.92
C GLU A 88 3.26 12.96 -12.44
N GLU A 89 2.99 12.04 -11.53
CA GLU A 89 3.10 12.29 -10.10
C GLU A 89 4.56 12.48 -9.66
N MET A 90 5.51 11.72 -10.21
CA MET A 90 6.94 11.94 -9.97
C MET A 90 7.37 13.34 -10.40
N LYS A 91 6.91 13.86 -11.55
CA LYS A 91 7.16 15.25 -11.97
C LYS A 91 6.58 16.24 -10.98
N ARG A 92 5.36 16.02 -10.50
CA ARG A 92 4.69 16.88 -9.53
C ARG A 92 5.51 17.08 -8.26
N ILE A 93 6.15 16.03 -7.76
CA ILE A 93 6.99 16.08 -6.55
C ILE A 93 8.42 16.62 -6.82
N GLY A 94 8.76 16.93 -8.08
CA GLY A 94 10.01 17.62 -8.44
C GLY A 94 11.05 16.76 -9.17
N VAL A 95 10.70 15.56 -9.62
CA VAL A 95 11.55 14.77 -10.53
C VAL A 95 11.58 15.47 -11.89
N SER A 96 12.75 15.54 -12.54
CA SER A 96 12.87 16.12 -13.86
C SER A 96 12.02 15.38 -14.91
N ASP A 97 11.54 16.10 -15.92
CA ASP A 97 10.71 15.52 -16.99
C ASP A 97 11.39 14.34 -17.69
N ILE A 98 12.69 14.47 -17.94
CA ILE A 98 13.47 13.42 -18.60
C ILE A 98 13.51 12.16 -17.72
N GLN A 99 13.84 12.32 -16.45
CA GLN A 99 13.98 11.19 -15.53
C GLN A 99 12.63 10.52 -15.25
N ALA A 100 11.57 11.30 -15.04
CA ALA A 100 10.22 10.77 -14.84
C ALA A 100 9.72 9.99 -16.07
N ALA A 101 10.03 10.50 -17.29
CA ALA A 101 9.70 9.79 -18.52
C ALA A 101 10.50 8.48 -18.69
N LEU A 102 11.77 8.44 -18.25
CA LEU A 102 12.58 7.21 -18.25
C LEU A 102 11.95 6.15 -17.32
N TRP A 103 11.69 6.53 -16.09
CA TRP A 103 11.06 5.63 -15.11
C TRP A 103 9.63 5.24 -15.48
N GLY A 104 8.86 6.14 -16.11
CA GLY A 104 7.55 5.81 -16.65
C GLY A 104 7.60 4.72 -17.72
N ARG A 105 8.58 4.78 -18.66
CA ARG A 105 8.77 3.73 -19.66
C ARG A 105 9.21 2.40 -19.03
N GLU A 106 10.08 2.47 -18.02
CA GLU A 106 10.50 1.28 -17.28
C GLU A 106 9.31 0.62 -16.58
N LEU A 107 8.47 1.39 -15.87
CA LEU A 107 7.24 0.90 -15.26
C LEU A 107 6.29 0.29 -16.30
N ALA A 108 6.10 0.95 -17.44
CA ALA A 108 5.22 0.47 -18.52
C ALA A 108 5.69 -0.85 -19.14
N SER A 109 6.98 -1.20 -19.02
CA SER A 109 7.52 -2.43 -19.60
C SER A 109 7.12 -3.69 -18.84
N PHE A 110 6.71 -3.58 -17.56
CA PHE A 110 6.40 -4.75 -16.73
C PHE A 110 5.07 -4.65 -15.96
N LEU A 111 4.50 -3.47 -15.76
CA LEU A 111 3.23 -3.36 -15.05
C LEU A 111 2.11 -4.01 -15.86
N PRO A 112 1.38 -4.98 -15.28
CA PRO A 112 0.24 -5.59 -15.94
C PRO A 112 -0.98 -4.67 -15.92
N ASP A 113 -1.93 -4.97 -16.75
CA ASP A 113 -3.29 -4.45 -16.61
C ASP A 113 -3.86 -4.99 -15.29
N VAL A 114 -4.63 -4.16 -14.60
CA VAL A 114 -5.29 -4.53 -13.35
C VAL A 114 -6.79 -4.41 -13.50
N GLU A 115 -7.50 -5.31 -12.83
CA GLU A 115 -8.94 -5.28 -12.71
C GLU A 115 -9.39 -4.99 -11.28
N SER A 116 -10.69 -4.70 -11.11
CA SER A 116 -11.27 -4.51 -9.78
C SER A 116 -11.03 -5.73 -8.89
N GLY A 117 -10.54 -5.49 -7.69
CA GLY A 117 -10.20 -6.50 -6.69
C GLY A 117 -8.73 -6.94 -6.72
N GLN A 118 -8.00 -6.68 -7.80
CA GLN A 118 -6.59 -7.06 -7.93
C GLN A 118 -5.66 -6.09 -7.22
N THR A 119 -4.45 -6.58 -6.92
CA THR A 119 -3.50 -5.89 -6.08
C THR A 119 -2.13 -5.75 -6.73
N LEU A 120 -1.59 -4.54 -6.71
CA LEU A 120 -0.17 -4.27 -6.92
C LEU A 120 0.48 -3.93 -5.58
N THR A 121 1.63 -4.55 -5.30
CA THR A 121 2.42 -4.29 -4.09
C THR A 121 3.82 -3.84 -4.50
N ALA A 122 4.31 -2.78 -3.88
CA ALA A 122 5.70 -2.33 -4.02
C ALA A 122 6.40 -2.45 -2.67
N ILE A 123 7.55 -3.13 -2.65
CA ILE A 123 8.36 -3.35 -1.44
C ILE A 123 9.70 -2.65 -1.62
N TYR A 124 10.05 -1.77 -0.68
CA TYR A 124 11.35 -1.13 -0.60
C TYR A 124 12.28 -1.90 0.32
N VAL A 125 13.45 -2.23 -0.18
CA VAL A 125 14.57 -2.78 0.62
C VAL A 125 15.81 -1.91 0.39
N PRO A 126 16.40 -1.30 1.45
CA PRO A 126 17.63 -0.52 1.33
C PRO A 126 18.72 -1.28 0.57
N LYS A 127 19.49 -0.56 -0.25
CA LYS A 127 20.56 -1.10 -1.10
C LYS A 127 20.12 -2.03 -2.23
N GLN A 128 18.87 -2.52 -2.23
CA GLN A 128 18.32 -3.30 -3.35
C GLN A 128 17.49 -2.42 -4.29
N GLY A 129 16.57 -1.63 -3.74
CA GLY A 129 15.63 -0.81 -4.50
C GLY A 129 14.18 -1.18 -4.23
N THR A 130 13.34 -1.11 -5.26
CA THR A 130 11.90 -1.40 -5.18
C THR A 130 11.56 -2.65 -5.96
N THR A 131 11.02 -3.67 -5.26
CA THR A 131 10.48 -4.89 -5.87
C THR A 131 8.97 -4.75 -6.04
N PHE A 132 8.47 -5.10 -7.23
CA PHE A 132 7.06 -5.06 -7.57
C PHE A 132 6.45 -6.47 -7.58
N TYR A 133 5.23 -6.56 -7.08
CA TYR A 133 4.45 -7.78 -7.05
C TYR A 133 3.05 -7.51 -7.59
N TYR A 134 2.52 -8.45 -8.36
CA TYR A 134 1.14 -8.48 -8.81
C TYR A 134 0.47 -9.75 -8.30
N GLU A 135 -0.63 -9.60 -7.57
CA GLU A 135 -1.33 -10.73 -6.92
C GLU A 135 -0.37 -11.63 -6.12
N GLY A 136 0.59 -11.01 -5.40
CA GLY A 136 1.59 -11.70 -4.60
C GLY A 136 2.76 -12.33 -5.39
N LYS A 137 2.75 -12.28 -6.71
CA LYS A 137 3.83 -12.79 -7.56
C LYS A 137 4.79 -11.66 -7.94
N ARG A 138 6.09 -11.87 -7.74
CA ARG A 138 7.12 -10.92 -8.14
C ARG A 138 7.11 -10.73 -9.66
N ILE A 139 7.08 -9.46 -10.10
CA ILE A 139 7.05 -9.09 -11.52
C ILE A 139 8.29 -8.31 -11.95
N ALA A 140 8.87 -7.49 -11.06
CA ALA A 140 10.06 -6.71 -11.40
C ALA A 140 10.84 -6.29 -10.14
N LEU A 141 12.09 -5.85 -10.35
CA LEU A 141 12.90 -5.10 -9.39
C LEU A 141 13.52 -3.92 -10.13
N ILE A 142 13.29 -2.70 -9.64
CA ILE A 142 14.03 -1.52 -10.08
C ILE A 142 15.04 -1.18 -8.99
N PRO A 143 16.35 -1.26 -9.30
CA PRO A 143 17.40 -1.01 -8.32
C PRO A 143 17.56 0.49 -8.03
N GLY A 144 18.17 0.78 -6.88
CA GLY A 144 18.57 2.13 -6.51
C GLY A 144 17.56 2.89 -5.64
N ALA A 145 18.13 3.78 -4.84
CA ALA A 145 17.35 4.59 -3.89
C ALA A 145 16.63 5.76 -4.56
N ASP A 146 17.17 6.31 -5.64
CA ASP A 146 16.59 7.50 -6.31
C ASP A 146 15.24 7.18 -6.94
N PHE A 147 15.14 6.03 -7.65
CA PHE A 147 13.86 5.56 -8.15
C PHE A 147 12.88 5.30 -7.00
N SER A 148 13.34 4.59 -5.97
CA SER A 148 12.49 4.25 -4.82
C SER A 148 11.95 5.51 -4.14
N LYS A 149 12.81 6.51 -3.90
CA LYS A 149 12.41 7.80 -3.33
C LYS A 149 11.37 8.51 -4.20
N ALA A 150 11.57 8.56 -5.51
CA ALA A 150 10.64 9.17 -6.44
C ALA A 150 9.31 8.43 -6.52
N PHE A 151 9.35 7.09 -6.62
CA PHE A 151 8.16 6.25 -6.73
C PHE A 151 7.29 6.33 -5.46
N PHE A 152 7.86 6.09 -4.30
CA PHE A 152 7.10 6.17 -3.05
C PHE A 152 6.75 7.61 -2.67
N GLY A 153 7.50 8.60 -3.14
CA GLY A 153 7.18 10.01 -3.03
C GLY A 153 5.81 10.36 -3.61
N ILE A 154 5.31 9.63 -4.60
CA ILE A 154 3.95 9.79 -5.15
C ILE A 154 2.90 9.84 -4.02
N TRP A 155 3.09 9.04 -2.94
CA TRP A 155 2.17 8.99 -1.80
C TRP A 155 2.69 9.74 -0.58
N PHE A 156 4.01 9.81 -0.37
CA PHE A 156 4.59 10.27 0.90
C PHE A 156 5.21 11.67 0.85
N ASP A 157 5.49 12.22 -0.33
CA ASP A 157 5.99 13.60 -0.46
C ASP A 157 4.91 14.61 -0.05
N PRO A 158 5.25 15.71 0.63
CA PRO A 158 4.30 16.78 0.94
C PRO A 158 3.61 17.39 -0.30
N LYS A 159 4.23 17.31 -1.47
CA LYS A 159 3.68 17.81 -2.75
C LYS A 159 2.78 16.79 -3.48
N THR A 160 2.48 15.63 -2.87
CA THR A 160 1.58 14.64 -3.47
C THR A 160 0.25 15.26 -3.88
N SER A 161 -0.36 14.74 -4.95
CA SER A 161 -1.73 15.12 -5.36
C SER A 161 -2.83 14.59 -4.42
N ALA A 162 -2.47 13.70 -3.48
CA ALA A 162 -3.39 13.04 -2.56
C ALA A 162 -3.03 13.27 -1.08
N PRO A 163 -3.04 14.53 -0.58
CA PRO A 163 -2.58 14.86 0.78
C PRO A 163 -3.40 14.18 1.87
N LYS A 164 -4.69 13.93 1.65
CA LYS A 164 -5.54 13.19 2.58
C LYS A 164 -5.09 11.73 2.69
N LEU A 165 -4.86 11.06 1.56
CA LEU A 165 -4.37 9.69 1.55
C LEU A 165 -2.98 9.59 2.19
N ARG A 166 -2.10 10.58 1.93
CA ARG A 166 -0.80 10.67 2.62
C ARG A 166 -0.96 10.66 4.13
N ALA A 167 -1.82 11.52 4.68
CA ALA A 167 -2.06 11.59 6.13
C ALA A 167 -2.60 10.27 6.69
N GLU A 168 -3.52 9.62 5.98
CA GLU A 168 -4.08 8.32 6.36
C GLU A 168 -3.01 7.21 6.36
N LEU A 169 -2.13 7.17 5.35
CA LEU A 169 -1.05 6.18 5.26
C LEU A 169 0.02 6.37 6.33
N LEU A 170 0.38 7.62 6.62
CA LEU A 170 1.40 7.94 7.63
C LEU A 170 0.87 7.82 9.06
N GLY A 171 -0.44 7.77 9.27
CA GLY A 171 -1.08 7.78 10.57
C GLY A 171 -1.08 9.18 11.21
N GLN A 172 -1.58 9.29 12.44
CA GLN A 172 -1.69 10.58 13.15
C GLN A 172 -0.34 11.09 13.68
N SER A 173 0.68 10.24 13.76
CA SER A 173 2.04 10.61 14.16
C SER A 173 2.97 10.49 12.97
N CYS A 174 3.88 11.44 12.84
CA CYS A 174 4.91 11.38 11.83
C CYS A 174 5.80 10.14 12.08
N PRO A 175 5.82 9.15 11.18
CA PRO A 175 6.69 7.99 11.35
C PRO A 175 8.16 8.42 11.19
N PRO A 176 9.12 7.60 11.65
CA PRO A 176 10.52 7.81 11.34
C PRO A 176 10.73 8.02 9.83
N PRO A 177 11.70 8.84 9.41
CA PRO A 177 11.89 9.19 8.01
C PRO A 177 12.08 7.94 7.15
N LEU A 178 11.43 7.92 5.97
CA LEU A 178 11.51 6.79 5.03
C LEU A 178 12.87 6.76 4.32
N PHE A 179 13.42 7.93 4.03
CA PHE A 179 14.66 8.13 3.28
C PHE A 179 15.60 9.14 3.96
N ASN A 180 15.75 9.07 5.28
CA ASN A 180 16.56 10.02 6.08
C ASN A 180 16.07 11.48 6.02
N GLU A 181 14.82 11.72 5.65
CA GLU A 181 14.20 13.04 5.67
C GLU A 181 13.21 13.13 6.84
N ALA A 182 13.24 14.24 7.54
CA ALA A 182 12.22 14.53 8.58
C ALA A 182 10.85 14.72 7.90
N CYS A 183 9.81 14.33 8.56
CA CYS A 183 8.45 14.60 8.12
C CYS A 183 8.14 16.10 8.05
#